data_19729c20ea18c63b0261eb4e7544b268
#
_entry.id   19729c20ea18c63b0261eb4e7544b268
#
_cell.length_a   1.000
_cell.length_b   1.000
_cell.length_c   1.000
_cell.angle_alpha   90.00
_cell.angle_beta   90.00
_cell.angle_gamma   90.00
#
_symmetry.space_group_name_H-M   'P 1'
#
loop_
_entity.id
_entity.type
_entity.pdbx_description
1 polymer ?
#
loop_
_entity_poly.entity_id
_entity_poly.type
_entity_poly.pdbx_seq_one_letter_code
_entity_poly.pdbx_strand_id
1 'polypeptide(L)'
;MNSSSKELYFRMLRIRMVEEKIAELYSEQEMRCPVHLSIGQEAVAVGVCEHLDQKDIIMSAHRAHAHYLAKGGNLKSMLAELYGKATGCAMGKGGSMHLVDLNSGFFA
;
A
#
# COMPACT_ATOMS: atom_id res chain seq x y z
N MET A 1 17.31 -4.26 12.51
CA MET A 1 16.03 -3.62 12.59
C MET A 1 15.20 -4.21 13.69
N ASN A 2 14.94 -3.46 14.72
CA ASN A 2 14.27 -4.00 15.91
C ASN A 2 13.08 -3.12 16.30
N SER A 3 11.99 -3.31 15.59
CA SER A 3 10.75 -2.65 15.98
C SER A 3 10.16 -3.38 17.16
N SER A 4 9.60 -2.63 18.09
CA SER A 4 8.89 -3.22 19.22
C SER A 4 7.57 -3.83 18.73
N SER A 5 6.98 -4.69 19.56
CA SER A 5 5.67 -5.25 19.27
C SER A 5 4.63 -4.15 19.06
N LYS A 6 4.77 -3.07 19.84
CA LYS A 6 3.84 -1.94 19.73
C LYS A 6 3.96 -1.25 18.37
N GLU A 7 5.18 -1.07 17.88
CA GLU A 7 5.41 -0.48 16.57
C GLU A 7 4.89 -1.36 15.45
N LEU A 8 5.12 -2.66 15.55
CA LEU A 8 4.61 -3.61 14.56
C LEU A 8 3.09 -3.58 14.51
N TYR A 9 2.47 -3.57 15.70
CA TYR A 9 1.02 -3.49 15.78
C TYR A 9 0.50 -2.20 15.16
N PHE A 10 1.15 -1.08 15.45
CA PHE A 10 0.76 0.22 14.92
C PHE A 10 0.81 0.20 13.38
N ARG A 11 1.87 -0.36 12.82
CA ARG A 11 2.02 -0.42 11.36
C ARG A 11 0.95 -1.31 10.73
N MET A 12 0.65 -2.43 11.37
CA MET A 12 -0.43 -3.31 10.89
C MET A 12 -1.78 -2.62 10.99
N LEU A 13 -2.03 -1.93 12.09
CA LEU A 13 -3.28 -1.22 12.29
C LEU A 13 -3.47 -0.11 11.26
N ARG A 14 -2.40 0.62 10.96
CA ARG A 14 -2.44 1.66 9.94
C ARG A 14 -2.90 1.09 8.59
N ILE A 15 -2.33 -0.04 8.20
CA ILE A 15 -2.72 -0.69 6.95
C ILE A 15 -4.18 -1.11 7.00
N ARG A 16 -4.62 -1.72 8.10
CA ARG A 16 -6.01 -2.14 8.23
C ARG A 16 -6.96 -0.97 8.12
N MET A 17 -6.65 0.14 8.79
CA MET A 17 -7.51 1.31 8.75
C MET A 17 -7.59 1.91 7.36
N VAL A 18 -6.46 1.96 6.65
CA VAL A 18 -6.44 2.44 5.27
C VAL A 18 -7.32 1.57 4.38
N GLU A 19 -7.15 0.25 4.49
CA GLU A 19 -7.88 -0.69 3.64
C GLU A 19 -9.38 -0.67 3.94
N GLU A 20 -9.75 -0.56 5.22
CA GLU A 20 -11.16 -0.47 5.57
C GLU A 20 -11.79 0.82 5.06
N LYS A 21 -11.03 1.91 5.08
CA LYS A 21 -11.52 3.18 4.54
C LYS A 21 -11.69 3.10 3.03
N ILE A 22 -10.76 2.46 2.35
CA ILE A 22 -10.88 2.25 0.90
C ILE A 22 -12.13 1.42 0.61
N ALA A 23 -12.35 0.35 1.37
CA ALA A 23 -13.54 -0.48 1.18
C ALA A 23 -14.81 0.33 1.33
N GLU A 24 -14.84 1.20 2.34
CA GLU A 24 -16.00 2.07 2.58
C GLU A 24 -16.22 3.03 1.41
N LEU A 25 -15.15 3.68 0.96
CA LEU A 25 -15.24 4.69 -0.08
C LEU A 25 -15.49 4.10 -1.47
N TYR A 26 -15.13 2.83 -1.65
CA TYR A 26 -15.28 2.20 -2.96
C TYR A 26 -16.73 2.17 -3.43
N SER A 27 -17.67 2.10 -2.49
CA SER A 27 -19.09 2.08 -2.83
C SER A 27 -19.57 3.39 -3.45
N GLU A 28 -18.79 4.48 -3.34
CA GLU A 28 -19.11 5.75 -3.96
C GLU A 28 -18.84 5.76 -5.46
N GLN A 29 -18.20 4.71 -5.98
CA GLN A 29 -17.94 4.52 -7.40
C GLN A 29 -17.02 5.57 -8.02
N GLU A 30 -16.24 6.26 -7.21
CA GLU A 30 -15.24 7.22 -7.70
C GLU A 30 -13.93 6.52 -8.06
N MET A 31 -13.62 5.42 -7.37
CA MET A 31 -12.48 4.58 -7.73
C MET A 31 -12.95 3.57 -8.76
N ARG A 32 -12.47 3.69 -9.98
CA ARG A 32 -12.99 2.90 -11.10
C ARG A 32 -12.15 1.68 -11.44
N CYS A 33 -10.99 1.54 -10.81
CA CYS A 33 -10.16 0.37 -11.02
C CYS A 33 -10.63 -0.79 -10.15
N PRO A 34 -10.33 -2.03 -10.53
CA PRO A 34 -10.51 -3.15 -9.62
C PRO A 34 -9.60 -2.96 -8.41
N VAL A 35 -10.14 -3.20 -7.22
CA VAL A 35 -9.38 -3.02 -5.99
C VAL A 35 -9.26 -4.37 -5.28
N HIS A 36 -8.04 -4.72 -4.89
CA HIS A 36 -7.76 -5.95 -4.15
C HIS A 36 -7.24 -5.57 -2.77
N LEU A 37 -8.06 -5.78 -1.76
CA LEU A 37 -7.73 -5.36 -0.40
C LEU A 37 -6.86 -6.40 0.30
N SER A 38 -6.00 -5.91 1.19
CA SER A 38 -5.08 -6.76 1.96
C SER A 38 -5.55 -6.96 3.39
N ILE A 39 -6.82 -6.78 3.66
CA ILE A 39 -7.37 -7.00 5.00
C ILE A 39 -7.12 -8.45 5.42
N GLY A 40 -6.54 -8.62 6.60
CA GLY A 40 -6.17 -9.93 7.10
C GLY A 40 -4.76 -10.38 6.74
N GLN A 41 -4.05 -9.62 5.91
CA GLN A 41 -2.72 -9.97 5.44
C GLN A 41 -1.64 -8.98 5.90
N GLU A 42 -1.97 -8.12 6.84
CA GLU A 42 -1.07 -7.06 7.28
C GLU A 42 0.21 -7.60 7.90
N ALA A 43 0.11 -8.71 8.63
CA ALA A 43 1.27 -9.27 9.32
C ALA A 43 2.35 -9.74 8.34
N VAL A 44 1.95 -10.27 7.19
CA VAL A 44 2.92 -10.72 6.19
C VAL A 44 3.72 -9.53 5.69
N ALA A 45 3.04 -8.47 5.29
CA ALA A 45 3.69 -7.29 4.74
C ALA A 45 4.58 -6.60 5.76
N VAL A 46 4.07 -6.36 6.96
CA VAL A 46 4.82 -5.66 8.00
C VAL A 46 5.97 -6.53 8.48
N GLY A 47 5.74 -7.84 8.66
CA GLY A 47 6.78 -8.74 9.13
C GLY A 47 7.97 -8.84 8.18
N VAL A 48 7.71 -8.92 6.88
CA VAL A 48 8.77 -8.96 5.90
C VAL A 48 9.49 -7.61 5.82
N CYS A 49 8.74 -6.51 5.71
CA CYS A 49 9.35 -5.20 5.55
C CYS A 49 10.09 -4.73 6.79
N GLU A 50 9.81 -5.30 7.95
CA GLU A 50 10.56 -5.05 9.16
C GLU A 50 12.06 -5.34 8.97
N HIS A 51 12.39 -6.30 8.12
CA HIS A 51 13.76 -6.74 7.89
C HIS A 51 14.39 -6.09 6.65
N LEU A 52 13.73 -5.13 6.04
CA LEU A 52 14.22 -4.49 4.84
C LEU A 52 14.59 -3.04 5.10
N ASP A 53 15.59 -2.56 4.36
CA ASP A 53 15.98 -1.15 4.36
C ASP A 53 15.25 -0.41 3.26
N GLN A 54 15.32 0.93 3.34
CA GLN A 54 14.77 1.75 2.28
C GLN A 54 15.44 1.47 0.92
N LYS A 55 16.71 1.04 0.94
CA LYS A 55 17.44 0.72 -0.28
C LYS A 55 17.01 -0.58 -0.92
N ASP A 56 16.38 -1.47 -0.15
CA ASP A 56 15.95 -2.75 -0.69
C ASP A 56 14.79 -2.55 -1.63
N ILE A 57 14.75 -3.35 -2.68
CA ILE A 57 13.73 -3.26 -3.71
C ILE A 57 12.78 -4.43 -3.53
N ILE A 58 11.48 -4.16 -3.55
CA ILE A 58 10.50 -5.23 -3.55
C ILE A 58 9.54 -5.07 -4.70
N MET A 59 8.94 -6.19 -5.07
CA MET A 59 7.89 -6.26 -6.07
C MET A 59 6.80 -7.16 -5.51
N SER A 60 5.59 -7.00 -5.99
CA SER A 60 4.43 -7.68 -5.44
C SER A 60 3.53 -8.16 -6.57
N ALA A 61 2.58 -9.00 -6.23
CA ALA A 61 1.50 -9.34 -7.14
C ALA A 61 0.48 -8.21 -7.15
N HIS A 62 -0.68 -8.45 -7.77
CA HIS A 62 -1.71 -7.43 -7.92
C HIS A 62 -2.36 -7.03 -6.58
N ARG A 63 -2.22 -7.82 -5.52
CA ARG A 63 -2.71 -7.47 -4.19
C ARG A 63 -1.56 -6.80 -3.43
N ALA A 64 -1.34 -5.53 -3.73
CA ALA A 64 -0.11 -4.84 -3.38
C ALA A 64 -0.23 -3.79 -2.28
N HIS A 65 -1.44 -3.44 -1.85
CA HIS A 65 -1.63 -2.30 -0.93
C HIS A 65 -0.79 -2.42 0.34
N ALA A 66 -0.86 -3.57 1.01
CA ALA A 66 -0.14 -3.75 2.27
C ALA A 66 1.37 -3.70 2.05
N HIS A 67 1.86 -4.32 0.98
CA HIS A 67 3.29 -4.32 0.68
C HIS A 67 3.78 -2.92 0.37
N TYR A 68 3.02 -2.17 -0.42
CA TYR A 68 3.34 -0.79 -0.76
C TYR A 68 3.44 0.06 0.51
N LEU A 69 2.43 -0.03 1.36
CA LEU A 69 2.39 0.79 2.59
C LEU A 69 3.45 0.35 3.59
N ALA A 70 3.66 -0.96 3.76
CA ALA A 70 4.65 -1.47 4.70
C ALA A 70 6.07 -1.11 4.29
N LYS A 71 6.34 -1.04 2.98
CA LYS A 71 7.67 -0.66 2.49
C LYS A 71 7.92 0.85 2.62
N GLY A 72 6.90 1.62 2.91
CA GLY A 72 7.03 3.06 3.08
C GLY A 72 6.44 3.87 1.93
N GLY A 73 5.62 3.26 1.10
CA GLY A 73 5.00 3.96 -0.01
C GLY A 73 4.14 5.12 0.46
N ASN A 74 4.07 6.15 -0.36
CA ASN A 74 3.34 7.38 -0.02
C ASN A 74 1.84 7.15 -0.12
N LEU A 75 1.13 7.32 1.00
CA LEU A 75 -0.29 7.06 1.06
C LEU A 75 -1.11 7.98 0.15
N LYS A 76 -0.74 9.26 0.13
CA LYS A 76 -1.48 10.22 -0.67
C LYS A 76 -1.39 9.89 -2.16
N SER A 77 -0.20 9.52 -2.63
CA SER A 77 0.01 9.13 -4.02
C SER A 77 -0.75 7.86 -4.36
N MET A 78 -0.81 6.92 -3.43
CA MET A 78 -1.58 5.69 -3.62
C MET A 78 -3.06 5.98 -3.77
N LEU A 79 -3.62 6.80 -2.88
CA LEU A 79 -5.05 7.13 -2.96
C LEU A 79 -5.37 7.88 -4.24
N ALA A 80 -4.51 8.83 -4.64
CA ALA A 80 -4.71 9.53 -5.90
C ALA A 80 -4.71 8.56 -7.07
N GLU A 81 -3.85 7.52 -7.01
CA GLU A 81 -3.80 6.52 -8.06
C GLU A 81 -5.09 5.71 -8.13
N LEU A 82 -5.63 5.32 -6.97
CA LEU A 82 -6.89 4.57 -6.95
C LEU A 82 -8.04 5.38 -7.55
N TYR A 83 -7.99 6.70 -7.40
CA TYR A 83 -9.00 7.59 -7.96
C TYR A 83 -8.70 8.00 -9.41
N GLY A 84 -7.64 7.46 -9.98
CA GLY A 84 -7.29 7.75 -11.39
C GLY A 84 -6.78 9.16 -11.63
N LYS A 85 -6.19 9.78 -10.62
CA LYS A 85 -5.73 11.16 -10.75
C LYS A 85 -4.31 11.23 -11.30
N ALA A 86 -4.00 12.32 -12.01
CA ALA A 86 -2.67 12.53 -12.56
C ALA A 86 -1.58 12.60 -11.48
N THR A 87 -1.96 12.97 -10.24
CA THR A 87 -1.03 13.03 -9.13
C THR A 87 -0.81 11.68 -8.45
N GLY A 88 -1.41 10.63 -8.97
CA GLY A 88 -1.20 9.29 -8.45
C GLY A 88 0.20 8.78 -8.71
N CYS A 89 0.59 7.72 -8.02
CA CYS A 89 1.95 7.20 -8.09
C CYS A 89 2.32 6.68 -9.49
N ALA A 90 1.34 6.33 -10.31
CA ALA A 90 1.56 5.93 -11.71
C ALA A 90 0.73 6.83 -12.63
N MET A 91 0.55 8.07 -12.26
CA MET A 91 -0.17 9.11 -13.00
C MET A 91 -1.63 8.73 -13.31
N GLY A 92 -2.21 7.92 -12.44
CA GLY A 92 -3.59 7.48 -12.58
C GLY A 92 -3.80 6.38 -13.61
N LYS A 93 -2.73 5.84 -14.18
CA LYS A 93 -2.85 4.88 -15.28
C LYS A 93 -2.75 3.43 -14.83
N GLY A 94 -2.29 3.18 -13.61
CA GLY A 94 -2.07 1.82 -13.13
C GLY A 94 -3.17 1.28 -12.22
N GLY A 95 -3.75 2.13 -11.42
CA GLY A 95 -4.79 1.72 -10.46
C GLY A 95 -4.23 0.89 -9.32
N SER A 96 -5.14 0.19 -8.66
CA SER A 96 -4.81 -0.60 -7.46
C SER A 96 -3.77 -1.69 -7.70
N MET A 97 -3.74 -2.25 -8.90
CA MET A 97 -2.89 -3.40 -9.19
C MET A 97 -1.46 -3.00 -9.61
N HIS A 98 -1.21 -1.74 -9.81
CA HIS A 98 0.07 -1.28 -10.37
C HIS A 98 0.63 -0.09 -9.60
N LEU A 99 0.65 -0.22 -8.28
CA LEU A 99 1.25 0.81 -7.43
C LEU A 99 2.77 0.78 -7.58
N VAL A 100 3.38 1.95 -7.43
CA VAL A 100 4.83 2.07 -7.52
C VAL A 100 5.27 3.25 -6.65
N ASP A 101 6.41 3.10 -5.98
CA ASP A 101 7.04 4.19 -5.25
C ASP A 101 8.54 3.93 -5.23
N LEU A 102 9.23 4.50 -6.19
CA LEU A 102 10.66 4.24 -6.36
C LEU A 102 11.47 4.74 -5.17
N ASN A 103 11.03 5.81 -4.52
CA ASN A 103 11.76 6.37 -3.39
C ASN A 103 11.79 5.42 -2.20
N SER A 104 10.76 4.62 -2.02
CA SER A 104 10.73 3.65 -0.93
C SER A 104 11.18 2.26 -1.36
N GLY A 105 11.49 2.06 -2.64
CA GLY A 105 11.93 0.78 -3.14
C GLY A 105 10.80 -0.15 -3.57
N PHE A 106 9.60 0.35 -3.70
CA PHE A 106 8.48 -0.47 -4.18
C PHE A 106 8.36 -0.28 -5.68
N PHE A 107 8.82 -1.27 -6.44
CA PHE A 107 8.94 -1.10 -7.89
C PHE A 107 7.72 -1.56 -8.67
N ALA A 108 6.96 -2.51 -8.15
CA ALA A 108 5.78 -2.98 -8.85
C ALA A 108 4.85 -3.76 -7.92
#